data_c4a073697a15c2c7c173b4fdf91cf5ce
#
_entry.id   c4a073697a15c2c7c173b4fdf91cf5ce
#
_cell.length_a   1.000
_cell.length_b   1.000
_cell.length_c   1.000
_cell.angle_alpha   90.00
_cell.angle_beta   90.00
_cell.angle_gamma   90.00
#
_symmetry.space_group_name_H-M   'P 1'
#
loop_
_entity.id
_entity.type
_entity.pdbx_description
1 polymer ?
#
loop_
_entity_poly.entity_id
_entity_poly.type
_entity_poly.pdbx_seq_one_letter_code
_entity_poly.pdbx_strand_id
1 'polypeptide(L)'
;ISKSQPTDKGLVDRLSRALSFPVKFFYEHPASNTEGTVYFRSLLTTNKKYRSEQIVKMDFLAQVYSLLQDYISFPVYEPLDLPEDVTPEEAAYALRDAWGLGRDPIDNIISVVEQHGILVTSFSTSTDDVDAFSQFVGTADMPTYLIAYSNNKTSAARIHFDIAHELGHICLHEWSEDIEEL
;
A
#
# COMPACT_ATOMS: atom_id res chain seq x y z
N ILE A 1 24.76 -19.47 7.06
CA ILE A 1 23.94 -20.45 7.80
C ILE A 1 23.75 -19.88 9.19
N SER A 2 22.67 -19.12 9.41
CA SER A 2 22.30 -18.60 10.73
C SER A 2 21.73 -19.78 11.54
N LYS A 3 22.41 -20.15 12.61
CA LYS A 3 21.87 -21.09 13.59
C LYS A 3 20.71 -20.39 14.30
N SER A 4 19.47 -20.79 14.02
CA SER A 4 18.32 -20.39 14.82
C SER A 4 18.55 -20.84 16.26
N GLN A 5 18.72 -19.91 17.18
CA GLN A 5 18.70 -20.22 18.61
C GLN A 5 17.31 -20.73 18.98
N PRO A 6 17.20 -21.72 19.87
CA PRO A 6 15.90 -22.16 20.36
C PRO A 6 15.19 -20.96 21.01
N THR A 7 14.03 -20.61 20.49
CA THR A 7 13.25 -19.49 20.98
C THR A 7 12.76 -19.81 22.38
N ASP A 8 13.16 -19.00 23.35
CA ASP A 8 12.70 -19.15 24.76
C ASP A 8 11.16 -19.01 24.80
N LYS A 9 10.49 -20.08 25.20
CA LYS A 9 9.02 -20.10 25.30
C LYS A 9 8.49 -18.98 26.21
N GLY A 10 9.20 -18.66 27.30
CA GLY A 10 8.82 -17.56 28.19
C GLY A 10 8.92 -16.18 27.52
N LEU A 11 9.85 -16.00 26.59
CA LEU A 11 9.95 -14.78 25.78
C LEU A 11 8.77 -14.66 24.82
N VAL A 12 8.43 -15.74 24.14
CA VAL A 12 7.30 -15.76 23.19
C VAL A 12 5.97 -15.48 23.90
N ASP A 13 5.74 -16.06 25.07
CA ASP A 13 4.55 -15.77 25.88
C ASP A 13 4.46 -14.29 26.29
N ARG A 14 5.58 -13.67 26.63
CA ARG A 14 5.62 -12.23 26.96
C ARG A 14 5.33 -11.38 25.73
N LEU A 15 5.92 -11.71 24.57
CA LEU A 15 5.66 -11.03 23.31
C LEU A 15 4.20 -11.16 22.88
N SER A 16 3.64 -12.37 22.95
CA SER A 16 2.24 -12.64 22.66
C SER A 16 1.29 -11.74 23.47
N ARG A 17 1.52 -11.62 24.78
CA ARG A 17 0.71 -10.75 25.64
C ARG A 17 0.94 -9.27 25.37
N ALA A 18 2.19 -8.84 25.19
CA ALA A 18 2.53 -7.44 24.97
C ALA A 18 2.01 -6.89 23.63
N LEU A 19 2.00 -7.74 22.60
CA LEU A 19 1.60 -7.39 21.24
C LEU A 19 0.17 -7.81 20.89
N SER A 20 -0.51 -8.54 21.80
CA SER A 20 -1.86 -9.09 21.58
C SER A 20 -1.97 -10.00 20.36
N PHE A 21 -0.88 -10.75 20.04
CA PHE A 21 -0.85 -11.76 18.99
C PHE A 21 -0.90 -13.16 19.57
N PRO A 22 -1.54 -14.14 18.89
CA PRO A 22 -1.52 -15.53 19.32
C PRO A 22 -0.09 -16.08 19.41
N VAL A 23 0.20 -16.93 20.37
CA VAL A 23 1.53 -17.58 20.54
C VAL A 23 1.96 -18.29 19.25
N LYS A 24 1.01 -18.92 18.54
CA LYS A 24 1.23 -19.63 17.27
C LYS A 24 1.84 -18.73 16.20
N PHE A 25 1.45 -17.46 16.15
CA PHE A 25 1.96 -16.47 15.20
C PHE A 25 3.49 -16.36 15.20
N PHE A 26 4.14 -16.49 16.37
CA PHE A 26 5.60 -16.37 16.51
C PHE A 26 6.37 -17.63 16.12
N TYR A 27 5.69 -18.71 15.83
CA TYR A 27 6.28 -19.98 15.38
C TYR A 27 5.97 -20.29 13.92
N GLU A 28 5.03 -19.60 13.32
CA GLU A 28 4.74 -19.74 11.90
C GLU A 28 5.81 -19.01 11.08
N HIS A 29 6.26 -19.64 10.02
CA HIS A 29 7.08 -18.93 9.04
C HIS A 29 6.17 -17.88 8.38
N PRO A 30 6.62 -16.64 8.20
CA PRO A 30 5.90 -15.71 7.36
C PRO A 30 5.67 -16.41 6.03
N ALA A 31 4.45 -16.36 5.51
CA ALA A 31 4.20 -16.73 4.13
C ALA A 31 5.14 -15.85 3.31
N SER A 32 6.29 -16.42 2.94
CA SER A 32 7.31 -15.74 2.18
C SER A 32 6.68 -15.40 0.85
N ASN A 33 6.83 -14.19 0.45
CA ASN A 33 6.72 -13.62 -0.88
C ASN A 33 5.72 -12.47 -1.02
N THR A 34 5.71 -11.56 -0.08
CA THR A 34 5.45 -10.18 -0.49
C THR A 34 6.80 -9.59 -0.89
N GLU A 35 7.35 -10.02 -2.02
CA GLU A 35 8.40 -9.29 -2.73
C GLU A 35 7.77 -8.04 -3.36
N GLY A 36 7.08 -7.27 -2.55
CA GLY A 36 6.51 -6.00 -2.96
C GLY A 36 7.51 -4.90 -2.63
N THR A 37 8.03 -4.23 -3.65
CA THR A 37 8.82 -3.01 -3.46
C THR A 37 7.91 -1.94 -2.87
N VAL A 38 8.22 -1.51 -1.67
CA VAL A 38 7.45 -0.48 -0.98
C VAL A 38 7.97 0.89 -1.40
N TYR A 39 7.18 1.62 -2.15
CA TYR A 39 7.49 2.99 -2.54
C TYR A 39 7.11 3.95 -1.42
N PHE A 40 8.08 4.32 -0.62
CA PHE A 40 7.91 5.27 0.49
C PHE A 40 8.47 6.67 0.16
N ARG A 41 8.18 7.22 -1.00
CA ARG A 41 8.71 8.55 -1.32
C ARG A 41 8.26 9.59 -0.28
N SER A 42 7.01 9.53 0.16
CA SER A 42 6.48 10.38 1.23
C SER A 42 7.01 10.02 2.62
N LEU A 43 7.44 8.75 2.83
CA LEU A 43 7.97 8.29 4.11
C LEU A 43 9.50 8.41 4.23
N LEU A 44 10.23 8.80 3.20
CA LEU A 44 11.69 8.95 3.25
C LEU A 44 12.13 10.00 4.27
N THR A 45 11.32 11.04 4.48
CA THR A 45 11.56 12.10 5.48
C THR A 45 11.07 11.75 6.87
N THR A 46 10.37 10.63 7.03
CA THR A 46 9.72 10.22 8.28
C THR A 46 10.67 9.44 9.18
N ASN A 47 10.45 9.50 10.49
CA ASN A 47 11.24 8.75 11.48
C ASN A 47 11.26 7.24 11.14
N LYS A 48 12.45 6.63 11.17
CA LYS A 48 12.69 5.22 10.82
C LYS A 48 11.76 4.24 11.56
N LYS A 49 11.52 4.47 12.86
CA LYS A 49 10.62 3.63 13.66
C LYS A 49 9.20 3.63 13.08
N TYR A 50 8.73 4.80 12.71
CA TYR A 50 7.41 5.00 12.16
C TYR A 50 7.24 4.34 10.80
N ARG A 51 8.24 4.52 9.91
CA ARG A 51 8.30 3.83 8.62
C ARG A 51 8.20 2.32 8.79
N SER A 52 9.02 1.74 9.68
CA SER A 52 9.00 0.30 9.93
C SER A 52 7.64 -0.20 10.43
N GLU A 53 6.93 0.59 11.23
CA GLU A 53 5.58 0.25 11.70
C GLU A 53 4.59 0.16 10.52
N GLN A 54 4.64 1.13 9.59
CA GLN A 54 3.73 1.14 8.44
C GLN A 54 4.06 -0.01 7.48
N ILE A 55 5.33 -0.30 7.22
CA ILE A 55 5.75 -1.46 6.41
C ILE A 55 5.11 -2.74 6.94
N VAL A 56 5.26 -3.01 8.23
CA VAL A 56 4.70 -4.23 8.86
C VAL A 56 3.18 -4.28 8.72
N LYS A 57 2.48 -3.15 8.88
CA LYS A 57 1.02 -3.10 8.70
C LYS A 57 0.62 -3.42 7.26
N MET A 58 1.38 -2.91 6.29
CA MET A 58 1.15 -3.18 4.88
C MET A 58 1.42 -4.63 4.50
N ASP A 59 2.48 -5.23 5.04
CA ASP A 59 2.77 -6.65 4.85
C ASP A 59 1.62 -7.53 5.36
N PHE A 60 1.05 -7.20 6.52
CA PHE A 60 -0.14 -7.92 7.02
C PHE A 60 -1.35 -7.75 6.10
N LEU A 61 -1.58 -6.55 5.60
CA LEU A 61 -2.70 -6.31 4.70
C LEU A 61 -2.52 -7.07 3.37
N ALA A 62 -1.31 -7.08 2.82
CA ALA A 62 -0.98 -7.86 1.63
C ALA A 62 -1.23 -9.36 1.85
N GLN A 63 -0.88 -9.91 3.02
CA GLN A 63 -1.16 -11.30 3.35
C GLN A 63 -2.67 -11.58 3.45
N VAL A 64 -3.44 -10.67 4.07
CA VAL A 64 -4.91 -10.78 4.14
C VAL A 64 -5.51 -10.72 2.75
N TYR A 65 -5.03 -9.81 1.90
CA TYR A 65 -5.49 -9.69 0.51
C TYR A 65 -5.20 -10.98 -0.28
N SER A 66 -3.97 -11.49 -0.19
CA SER A 66 -3.61 -12.76 -0.84
C SER A 66 -4.50 -13.92 -0.41
N LEU A 67 -4.82 -14.01 0.89
CA LEU A 67 -5.75 -15.03 1.39
C LEU A 67 -7.16 -14.84 0.83
N LEU A 68 -7.64 -13.61 0.72
CA LEU A 68 -8.97 -13.31 0.20
C LEU A 68 -9.11 -13.61 -1.29
N GLN A 69 -8.04 -13.52 -2.07
CA GLN A 69 -8.02 -13.86 -3.50
C GLN A 69 -8.39 -15.33 -3.77
N ASP A 70 -8.19 -16.23 -2.80
CA ASP A 70 -8.63 -17.64 -2.91
C ASP A 70 -10.16 -17.78 -2.89
N TYR A 71 -10.88 -16.77 -2.40
CA TYR A 71 -12.33 -16.82 -2.16
C TYR A 71 -13.12 -15.76 -2.92
N ILE A 72 -12.48 -14.66 -3.29
CA ILE A 72 -13.10 -13.47 -3.89
C ILE A 72 -12.30 -13.04 -5.12
N SER A 73 -13.00 -12.80 -6.22
CA SER A 73 -12.40 -12.19 -7.41
C SER A 73 -12.37 -10.67 -7.23
N PHE A 74 -11.18 -10.10 -7.13
CA PHE A 74 -10.97 -8.66 -7.11
C PHE A 74 -10.82 -8.12 -8.54
N PRO A 75 -11.19 -6.86 -8.79
CA PRO A 75 -10.79 -6.16 -10.00
C PRO A 75 -9.26 -6.16 -10.14
N VAL A 76 -8.77 -6.18 -11.36
CA VAL A 76 -7.33 -6.11 -11.66
C VAL A 76 -7.03 -4.72 -12.19
N TYR A 77 -5.97 -4.10 -11.68
CA TYR A 77 -5.51 -2.81 -12.19
C TYR A 77 -4.87 -3.01 -13.58
N GLU A 78 -5.34 -2.22 -14.54
CA GLU A 78 -4.80 -2.16 -15.88
C GLU A 78 -3.98 -0.87 -16.02
N PRO A 79 -2.62 -0.95 -16.07
CA PRO A 79 -1.77 0.20 -16.26
C PRO A 79 -2.10 0.92 -17.59
N LEU A 80 -2.04 2.24 -17.57
CA LEU A 80 -2.19 3.04 -18.78
C LEU A 80 -0.88 3.04 -19.57
N ASP A 81 -1.00 2.90 -20.87
CA ASP A 81 0.12 3.14 -21.81
C ASP A 81 0.22 4.65 -22.06
N LEU A 82 1.07 5.32 -21.31
CA LEU A 82 1.27 6.76 -21.36
C LEU A 82 2.62 7.07 -22.02
N PRO A 83 2.71 8.19 -22.81
CA PRO A 83 4.00 8.66 -23.31
C PRO A 83 4.98 9.00 -22.18
N GLU A 84 6.29 8.82 -22.42
CA GLU A 84 7.34 9.11 -21.41
C GLU A 84 7.36 10.60 -20.98
N ASP A 85 6.95 11.50 -21.87
CA ASP A 85 6.92 12.95 -21.65
C ASP A 85 5.55 13.49 -21.24
N VAL A 86 4.60 12.60 -20.88
CA VAL A 86 3.26 12.99 -20.47
C VAL A 86 3.28 13.88 -19.23
N THR A 87 2.54 14.96 -19.28
CA THR A 87 2.36 15.81 -18.10
C THR A 87 1.37 15.18 -17.11
N PRO A 88 1.46 15.48 -15.79
CA PRO A 88 0.51 14.98 -14.81
C PRO A 88 -0.96 15.32 -15.13
N GLU A 89 -1.20 16.48 -15.77
CA GLU A 89 -2.54 16.89 -16.18
C GLU A 89 -3.06 16.02 -17.34
N GLU A 90 -2.24 15.77 -18.35
CA GLU A 90 -2.60 14.90 -19.47
C GLU A 90 -2.83 13.45 -19.01
N ALA A 91 -1.98 12.94 -18.12
CA ALA A 91 -2.16 11.63 -17.51
C ALA A 91 -3.48 11.53 -16.73
N ALA A 92 -3.82 12.56 -15.96
CA ALA A 92 -5.10 12.62 -15.24
C ALA A 92 -6.30 12.60 -16.19
N TYR A 93 -6.23 13.27 -17.32
CA TYR A 93 -7.27 13.21 -18.34
C TYR A 93 -7.34 11.85 -19.03
N ALA A 94 -6.22 11.26 -19.38
CA ALA A 94 -6.16 9.93 -19.98
C ALA A 94 -6.75 8.87 -19.02
N LEU A 95 -6.42 8.94 -17.73
CA LEU A 95 -6.98 8.06 -16.71
C LEU A 95 -8.51 8.22 -16.60
N ARG A 96 -8.99 9.46 -16.56
CA ARG A 96 -10.44 9.73 -16.51
C ARG A 96 -11.16 9.20 -17.73
N ASP A 97 -10.57 9.33 -18.90
CA ASP A 97 -11.15 8.82 -20.14
C ASP A 97 -11.15 7.28 -20.16
N ALA A 98 -10.06 6.63 -19.75
CA ALA A 98 -9.96 5.18 -19.65
C ALA A 98 -10.96 4.58 -18.64
N TRP A 99 -11.19 5.27 -17.54
CA TRP A 99 -12.11 4.83 -16.49
C TRP A 99 -13.55 5.32 -16.68
N GLY A 100 -13.84 6.04 -17.77
CA GLY A 100 -15.18 6.52 -18.11
C GLY A 100 -15.73 7.56 -17.11
N LEU A 101 -14.87 8.33 -16.43
CA LEU A 101 -15.27 9.26 -15.37
C LEU A 101 -15.77 10.61 -15.90
N GLY A 102 -15.55 10.92 -17.17
CA GLY A 102 -15.88 12.22 -17.73
C GLY A 102 -15.12 13.38 -17.07
N ARG A 103 -15.70 14.57 -17.06
CA ARG A 103 -15.08 15.80 -16.53
C ARG A 103 -15.73 16.30 -15.22
N ASP A 104 -16.78 15.62 -14.78
CA ASP A 104 -17.49 16.00 -13.56
C ASP A 104 -16.68 15.65 -12.29
N PRO A 105 -16.97 16.30 -11.16
CA PRO A 105 -16.37 15.92 -9.89
C PRO A 105 -16.58 14.44 -9.54
N ILE A 106 -15.59 13.83 -8.92
CA ILE A 106 -15.66 12.46 -8.42
C ILE A 106 -16.22 12.49 -7.00
N ASP A 107 -17.40 11.92 -6.79
CA ASP A 107 -18.06 11.93 -5.48
C ASP A 107 -17.32 11.07 -4.45
N ASN A 108 -16.80 9.91 -4.87
CA ASN A 108 -16.10 8.96 -4.01
C ASN A 108 -14.90 8.36 -4.72
N ILE A 109 -13.73 8.97 -4.53
CA ILE A 109 -12.48 8.52 -5.16
C ILE A 109 -12.06 7.14 -4.66
N ILE A 110 -12.33 6.78 -3.40
CA ILE A 110 -11.99 5.45 -2.85
C ILE A 110 -12.72 4.38 -3.66
N SER A 111 -14.03 4.52 -3.82
CA SER A 111 -14.82 3.56 -4.57
C SER A 111 -14.37 3.45 -6.03
N VAL A 112 -14.04 4.57 -6.66
CA VAL A 112 -13.54 4.58 -8.05
C VAL A 112 -12.21 3.82 -8.17
N VAL A 113 -11.27 4.10 -7.29
CA VAL A 113 -9.94 3.48 -7.27
C VAL A 113 -10.04 1.97 -7.00
N GLU A 114 -10.88 1.56 -6.04
CA GLU A 114 -11.10 0.15 -5.72
C GLU A 114 -11.79 -0.62 -6.86
N GLN A 115 -12.73 0.00 -7.57
CA GLN A 115 -13.38 -0.60 -8.75
C GLN A 115 -12.39 -0.87 -9.89
N HIS A 116 -11.26 -0.17 -9.91
CA HIS A 116 -10.21 -0.35 -10.90
C HIS A 116 -8.98 -1.12 -10.36
N GLY A 117 -9.16 -1.90 -9.30
CA GLY A 117 -8.18 -2.89 -8.85
C GLY A 117 -7.05 -2.36 -7.98
N ILE A 118 -7.17 -1.15 -7.45
CA ILE A 118 -6.22 -0.60 -6.48
C ILE A 118 -6.85 -0.67 -5.09
N LEU A 119 -6.17 -1.32 -4.16
CA LEU A 119 -6.65 -1.45 -2.78
C LEU A 119 -6.49 -0.13 -2.03
N VAL A 120 -7.49 0.24 -1.24
CA VAL A 120 -7.42 1.44 -0.39
C VAL A 120 -7.60 1.07 1.08
N THR A 121 -6.75 1.60 1.94
CA THR A 121 -6.85 1.41 3.38
C THR A 121 -6.58 2.71 4.12
N SER A 122 -7.01 2.77 5.37
CA SER A 122 -6.67 3.87 6.26
C SER A 122 -5.78 3.42 7.40
N PHE A 123 -4.95 4.30 7.90
CA PHE A 123 -4.11 4.07 9.06
C PHE A 123 -4.21 5.22 10.07
N SER A 124 -4.09 4.85 11.34
CA SER A 124 -3.91 5.84 12.41
C SER A 124 -2.44 6.03 12.67
N THR A 125 -2.03 7.26 12.85
CA THR A 125 -0.64 7.64 13.14
C THR A 125 -0.56 8.51 14.39
N SER A 126 0.53 8.40 15.12
CA SER A 126 0.84 9.27 16.24
C SER A 126 1.44 10.62 15.82
N THR A 127 1.70 10.81 14.52
CA THR A 127 2.26 12.04 13.93
C THR A 127 1.41 12.48 12.75
N ASP A 128 1.38 13.78 12.48
CA ASP A 128 0.67 14.35 11.33
C ASP A 128 1.58 14.49 10.10
N ASP A 129 2.77 13.86 10.13
CA ASP A 129 3.79 14.04 9.11
C ASP A 129 3.54 13.23 7.82
N VAL A 130 2.62 12.25 7.86
CA VAL A 130 2.30 11.40 6.72
C VAL A 130 0.82 11.48 6.40
N ASP A 131 0.53 11.87 5.18
CA ASP A 131 -0.83 12.03 4.69
C ASP A 131 -1.35 10.77 4.00
N ALA A 132 -0.59 10.25 3.06
CA ALA A 132 -0.84 9.01 2.34
C ALA A 132 0.48 8.44 1.81
N PHE A 133 0.45 7.20 1.36
CA PHE A 133 1.50 6.55 0.60
C PHE A 133 0.94 5.38 -0.21
N SER A 134 1.66 4.98 -1.25
CA SER A 134 1.30 3.84 -2.08
C SER A 134 2.38 2.75 -2.06
N GLN A 135 1.95 1.52 -2.29
CA GLN A 135 2.81 0.34 -2.31
C GLN A 135 2.37 -0.61 -3.42
N PHE A 136 3.34 -1.19 -4.12
CA PHE A 136 3.13 -2.35 -4.98
C PHE A 136 3.13 -3.62 -4.11
N VAL A 137 2.09 -4.44 -4.22
CA VAL A 137 1.91 -5.65 -3.40
C VAL A 137 1.66 -6.92 -4.24
N GLY A 138 1.66 -6.78 -5.54
CA GLY A 138 1.42 -7.86 -6.49
C GLY A 138 2.70 -8.49 -7.04
N THR A 139 2.52 -9.26 -8.10
CA THR A 139 3.60 -9.80 -8.93
C THR A 139 3.58 -9.12 -10.30
N ALA A 140 4.63 -9.33 -11.12
CA ALA A 140 4.65 -8.80 -12.49
C ALA A 140 3.45 -9.28 -13.33
N ASP A 141 2.99 -10.52 -13.09
CA ASP A 141 1.84 -11.11 -13.81
C ASP A 141 0.47 -10.65 -13.27
N MET A 142 0.45 -10.20 -12.00
CA MET A 142 -0.77 -9.69 -11.33
C MET A 142 -0.41 -8.44 -10.52
N PRO A 143 -0.22 -7.30 -11.19
CA PRO A 143 0.13 -6.05 -10.53
C PRO A 143 -1.02 -5.61 -9.62
N THR A 144 -0.73 -5.44 -8.35
CA THR A 144 -1.67 -4.96 -7.35
C THR A 144 -1.03 -3.82 -6.59
N TYR A 145 -1.73 -2.71 -6.53
CA TYR A 145 -1.31 -1.53 -5.79
C TYR A 145 -2.18 -1.32 -4.58
N LEU A 146 -1.61 -0.72 -3.57
CA LEU A 146 -2.28 -0.38 -2.34
C LEU A 146 -1.99 1.08 -2.01
N ILE A 147 -3.05 1.84 -1.76
CA ILE A 147 -2.97 3.21 -1.26
C ILE A 147 -3.41 3.21 0.20
N ALA A 148 -2.55 3.73 1.07
CA ALA A 148 -2.87 3.94 2.47
C ALA A 148 -2.94 5.44 2.76
N TYR A 149 -4.02 5.89 3.43
CA TYR A 149 -4.18 7.29 3.82
C TYR A 149 -4.37 7.44 5.33
N SER A 150 -3.94 8.57 5.87
CA SER A 150 -4.08 8.88 7.29
C SER A 150 -5.53 9.24 7.63
N ASN A 151 -6.11 8.57 8.63
CA ASN A 151 -7.42 8.89 9.16
C ASN A 151 -7.39 9.96 10.27
N ASN A 152 -6.22 10.53 10.59
CA ASN A 152 -6.10 11.65 11.50
C ASN A 152 -6.74 12.94 10.93
N LYS A 153 -6.87 12.99 9.60
CA LYS A 153 -7.46 14.13 8.89
C LYS A 153 -8.93 13.86 8.61
N THR A 154 -9.80 14.74 9.08
CA THR A 154 -11.25 14.58 9.01
C THR A 154 -11.89 15.20 7.77
N SER A 155 -11.11 15.93 6.95
CA SER A 155 -11.62 16.58 5.73
C SER A 155 -11.68 15.59 4.56
N ALA A 156 -12.87 15.32 4.05
CA ALA A 156 -13.08 14.51 2.86
C ALA A 156 -12.30 15.04 1.63
N ALA A 157 -12.26 16.36 1.46
CA ALA A 157 -11.51 16.99 0.37
C ALA A 157 -10.00 16.70 0.47
N ARG A 158 -9.44 16.63 1.68
CA ARG A 158 -8.03 16.28 1.88
C ARG A 158 -7.78 14.82 1.56
N ILE A 159 -8.62 13.91 2.03
CA ILE A 159 -8.52 12.48 1.72
C ILE A 159 -8.60 12.27 0.21
N HIS A 160 -9.53 12.94 -0.48
CA HIS A 160 -9.63 12.89 -1.94
C HIS A 160 -8.33 13.34 -2.63
N PHE A 161 -7.74 14.43 -2.16
CA PHE A 161 -6.49 14.94 -2.71
C PHE A 161 -5.34 13.95 -2.47
N ASP A 162 -5.21 13.42 -1.26
CA ASP A 162 -4.14 12.51 -0.88
C ASP A 162 -4.21 11.20 -1.71
N ILE A 163 -5.41 10.63 -1.88
CA ILE A 163 -5.62 9.44 -2.72
C ILE A 163 -5.34 9.74 -4.19
N ALA A 164 -5.80 10.88 -4.71
CA ALA A 164 -5.53 11.27 -6.10
C ALA A 164 -4.02 11.49 -6.35
N HIS A 165 -3.30 12.02 -5.37
CA HIS A 165 -1.86 12.21 -5.42
C HIS A 165 -1.13 10.87 -5.53
N GLU A 166 -1.46 9.89 -4.67
CA GLU A 166 -0.89 8.55 -4.71
C GLU A 166 -1.25 7.79 -6.00
N LEU A 167 -2.47 7.98 -6.50
CA LEU A 167 -2.88 7.47 -7.81
C LEU A 167 -2.02 8.04 -8.94
N GLY A 168 -1.69 9.32 -8.86
CA GLY A 168 -0.75 9.96 -9.79
C GLY A 168 0.63 9.28 -9.78
N HIS A 169 1.15 8.90 -8.60
CA HIS A 169 2.39 8.13 -8.51
C HIS A 169 2.27 6.75 -9.16
N ILE A 170 1.16 6.05 -8.96
CA ILE A 170 0.92 4.74 -9.58
C ILE A 170 0.89 4.83 -11.11
N CYS A 171 0.33 5.90 -11.66
CA CYS A 171 0.19 6.06 -13.11
C CYS A 171 1.45 6.57 -13.81
N LEU A 172 2.29 7.38 -13.12
CA LEU A 172 3.37 8.15 -13.75
C LEU A 172 4.77 7.58 -13.51
N HIS A 173 4.94 6.70 -12.53
CA HIS A 173 6.26 6.21 -12.16
C HIS A 173 6.41 4.73 -12.46
N GLU A 174 7.56 4.35 -13.04
CA GLU A 174 7.96 2.96 -13.10
C GLU A 174 8.24 2.46 -11.68
N TRP A 175 7.63 1.35 -11.34
CA TRP A 175 7.82 0.66 -10.06
C TRP A 175 8.98 -0.32 -10.19
N SER A 176 10.20 0.21 -10.33
CA SER A 176 11.42 -0.60 -10.39
C SER A 176 12.04 -0.76 -9.01
N GLU A 177 12.76 -1.88 -8.80
CA GLU A 177 13.42 -2.22 -7.53
C GLU A 177 14.58 -1.28 -7.15
N ASP A 178 15.00 -0.35 -8.02
CA ASP A 178 16.26 0.39 -7.94
C ASP A 178 16.22 1.69 -7.11
N ILE A 179 15.27 1.89 -6.20
CA ILE A 179 15.20 3.13 -5.39
C ILE A 179 15.89 3.00 -4.01
N GLU A 180 16.68 1.96 -3.76
CA GLU A 180 17.51 1.90 -2.55
C GLU A 180 18.81 2.75 -2.62
N GLU A 181 19.12 3.41 -3.72
CA GLU A 181 20.38 4.15 -3.91
C GLU A 181 20.21 5.68 -4.09
N LEU A 182 19.31 6.34 -3.34
CA LEU A 182 19.37 7.81 -3.25
C LEU A 182 19.25 8.30 -1.82
#